data_dee6a39516192c4e06ad972d0a85e4e1
#
_entry.id   dee6a39516192c4e06ad972d0a85e4e1
#
_cell.length_a   1.000
_cell.length_b   1.000
_cell.length_c   1.000
_cell.angle_alpha   90.00
_cell.angle_beta   90.00
_cell.angle_gamma   90.00
#
_symmetry.space_group_name_H-M   'P 1'
#
loop_
_entity.id
_entity.type
_entity.pdbx_description
1 polymer ?
#
loop_
_entity_poly.entity_id
_entity_poly.type
_entity_poly.pdbx_seq_one_letter_code
_entity_poly.pdbx_strand_id
1 'polypeptide(L)'
;MMLAKDIGIDLGTANVLIYIKGEGIVLNEPSVVAIDTDNKKVVAVGREASEMLGRTPGKVKAIKPMKDGVIADFEITEIMLDYFIRKIHARNFFSRPRILICCPSNITQVEKNAIKEAAERTGAKKVFLEEEPKVAAIGAGMDISKPSGNMVIDIGGGTTDIAILSLGGIVNSASIRIAGNA
;
A
#
# COMPACT_ATOMS: atom_id res chain seq x y z
N MET A 1 10.33 -14.39 -24.84
CA MET A 1 9.63 -13.13 -24.54
C MET A 1 9.23 -13.20 -23.06
N MET A 2 9.92 -12.46 -22.17
CA MET A 2 9.55 -12.45 -20.75
C MET A 2 8.22 -11.69 -20.61
N LEU A 3 7.20 -12.37 -20.12
CA LEU A 3 5.89 -11.77 -19.81
C LEU A 3 6.05 -10.74 -18.71
N ALA A 4 5.43 -9.57 -18.90
CA ALA A 4 5.37 -8.54 -17.85
C ALA A 4 4.73 -9.14 -16.59
N LYS A 5 5.38 -9.00 -15.44
CA LYS A 5 4.82 -9.48 -14.17
C LYS A 5 3.66 -8.61 -13.71
N ASP A 6 2.66 -9.24 -13.13
CA ASP A 6 1.56 -8.57 -12.44
C ASP A 6 1.90 -8.52 -10.94
N ILE A 7 1.88 -7.31 -10.40
CA ILE A 7 2.23 -7.02 -9.00
C ILE A 7 1.03 -6.39 -8.33
N GLY A 8 0.63 -6.92 -7.18
CA GLY A 8 -0.32 -6.29 -6.27
C GLY A 8 0.43 -5.69 -5.09
N ILE A 9 0.10 -4.46 -4.72
CA ILE A 9 0.64 -3.77 -3.55
C ILE A 9 -0.53 -3.37 -2.67
N ASP A 10 -0.50 -3.83 -1.42
CA ASP A 10 -1.38 -3.33 -0.37
C ASP A 10 -0.59 -2.29 0.44
N LEU A 11 -1.04 -1.03 0.37
CA LEU A 11 -0.40 0.11 1.03
C LEU A 11 -1.10 0.38 2.37
N GLY A 12 -0.92 -0.55 3.32
CA GLY A 12 -1.59 -0.50 4.61
C GLY A 12 -0.94 0.42 5.64
N THR A 13 -1.73 0.84 6.64
CA THR A 13 -1.26 1.68 7.75
C THR A 13 -0.18 1.01 8.61
N ALA A 14 -0.29 -0.29 8.84
CA ALA A 14 0.65 -1.05 9.66
C ALA A 14 1.77 -1.66 8.83
N ASN A 15 1.44 -2.31 7.73
CA ASN A 15 2.36 -3.03 6.86
C ASN A 15 2.08 -2.74 5.40
N VAL A 16 3.13 -2.82 4.57
CA VAL A 16 3.04 -2.93 3.12
C VAL A 16 3.20 -4.39 2.74
N LEU A 17 2.25 -4.90 1.96
CA LEU A 17 2.31 -6.24 1.37
C LEU A 17 2.54 -6.12 -0.13
N ILE A 18 3.43 -6.94 -0.68
CA ILE A 18 3.61 -7.05 -2.13
C ILE A 18 3.44 -8.50 -2.55
N TYR A 19 2.51 -8.68 -3.48
CA TYR A 19 2.21 -9.94 -4.13
C TYR A 19 2.68 -9.92 -5.59
N ILE A 20 3.31 -10.98 -6.04
CA ILE A 20 3.64 -11.20 -7.46
C ILE A 20 2.87 -12.41 -7.96
N LYS A 21 2.18 -12.22 -9.09
CA LYS A 21 1.42 -13.32 -9.72
C LYS A 21 2.32 -14.50 -10.03
N GLY A 22 1.97 -15.66 -9.47
CA GLY A 22 2.72 -16.90 -9.61
C GLY A 22 3.84 -17.11 -8.58
N GLU A 23 4.18 -16.10 -7.78
CA GLU A 23 5.19 -16.19 -6.72
C GLU A 23 4.57 -16.06 -5.30
N GLY A 24 3.35 -15.51 -5.19
CA GLY A 24 2.70 -15.24 -3.91
C GLY A 24 3.15 -13.93 -3.27
N ILE A 25 3.04 -13.83 -1.94
CA ILE A 25 3.50 -12.67 -1.17
C ILE A 25 5.02 -12.71 -1.09
N VAL A 26 5.69 -11.73 -1.70
CA VAL A 26 7.15 -11.63 -1.78
C VAL A 26 7.73 -10.60 -0.81
N LEU A 27 6.88 -9.73 -0.26
CA LEU A 27 7.26 -8.72 0.73
C LEU A 27 6.12 -8.50 1.71
N ASN A 28 6.48 -8.48 2.99
CA ASN A 28 5.61 -8.06 4.10
C ASN A 28 6.50 -7.30 5.09
N GLU A 29 6.39 -5.99 5.07
CA GLU A 29 7.25 -5.08 5.82
C GLU A 29 6.43 -4.00 6.52
N PRO A 30 6.82 -3.56 7.71
CA PRO A 30 6.18 -2.43 8.38
C PRO A 30 6.19 -1.16 7.54
N SER A 31 5.10 -0.38 7.60
CA SER A 31 4.98 0.94 6.96
C SER A 31 5.72 2.00 7.77
N VAL A 32 7.06 1.90 7.80
CA VAL A 32 7.94 2.79 8.58
C VAL A 32 9.15 3.17 7.72
N VAL A 33 9.55 4.44 7.83
CA VAL A 33 10.76 4.97 7.20
C VAL A 33 11.58 5.73 8.26
N ALA A 34 12.86 5.47 8.34
CA ALA A 34 13.80 6.25 9.15
C ALA A 34 14.58 7.21 8.27
N ILE A 35 14.58 8.47 8.62
CA ILE A 35 15.28 9.55 7.90
C ILE A 35 16.26 10.28 8.82
N ASP A 36 17.36 10.73 8.27
CA ASP A 36 18.24 11.72 8.89
C ASP A 36 17.58 13.10 8.82
N THR A 37 17.42 13.76 9.96
CA THR A 37 16.70 15.04 10.05
C THR A 37 17.47 16.21 9.47
N ASP A 38 18.81 16.13 9.39
CA ASP A 38 19.66 17.22 8.93
C ASP A 38 19.68 17.29 7.39
N ASN A 39 19.75 16.15 6.73
CA ASN A 39 19.90 16.07 5.26
C ASN A 39 18.71 15.36 4.55
N LYS A 40 17.72 14.94 5.30
CA LYS A 40 16.50 14.21 4.82
C LYS A 40 16.81 12.90 4.07
N LYS A 41 18.00 12.34 4.25
CA LYS A 41 18.35 11.05 3.62
C LYS A 41 17.67 9.90 4.33
N VAL A 42 17.23 8.93 3.55
CA VAL A 42 16.68 7.67 4.05
C VAL A 42 17.80 6.85 4.68
N VAL A 43 17.59 6.46 5.92
CA VAL A 43 18.50 5.63 6.71
C VAL A 43 18.07 4.16 6.65
N ALA A 44 16.77 3.92 6.82
CA ALA A 44 16.19 2.58 6.78
C ALA A 44 14.72 2.63 6.36
N VAL A 45 14.19 1.50 5.86
CA VAL A 45 12.78 1.34 5.48
C VAL A 45 12.29 -0.03 5.94
N GLY A 46 11.03 -0.11 6.35
CA GLY A 46 10.40 -1.36 6.75
C GLY A 46 10.84 -1.81 8.14
N ARG A 47 11.22 -3.08 8.25
CA ARG A 47 11.57 -3.71 9.54
C ARG A 47 12.71 -3.00 10.27
N GLU A 48 13.78 -2.68 9.56
CA GLU A 48 14.92 -1.96 10.14
C GLU A 48 14.49 -0.59 10.70
N ALA A 49 13.66 0.16 9.96
CA ALA A 49 13.14 1.44 10.43
C ALA A 49 12.18 1.26 11.62
N SER A 50 11.40 0.18 11.63
CA SER A 50 10.47 -0.13 12.73
C SER A 50 11.20 -0.40 14.04
N GLU A 51 12.35 -1.05 14.01
CA GLU A 51 13.19 -1.30 15.18
C GLU A 51 13.78 -0.01 15.77
N MET A 52 13.83 1.05 14.97
CA MET A 52 14.30 2.37 15.37
C MET A 52 13.22 3.24 16.02
N LEU A 53 11.94 2.84 15.97
CA LEU A 53 10.84 3.61 16.58
C LEU A 53 11.05 3.80 18.07
N GLY A 54 11.09 5.06 18.52
CA GLY A 54 11.31 5.43 19.92
C GLY A 54 12.73 5.19 20.45
N ARG A 55 13.66 4.77 19.60
CA ARG A 55 15.06 4.40 20.00
C ARG A 55 16.12 5.16 19.22
N THR A 56 15.74 6.13 18.39
CA THR A 56 16.68 6.85 17.55
C THR A 56 17.40 7.96 18.31
N PRO A 57 18.75 8.09 18.19
CA PRO A 57 19.47 9.25 18.68
C PRO A 57 19.12 10.48 17.82
N GLY A 58 19.20 11.68 18.40
CA GLY A 58 18.62 12.96 17.97
C GLY A 58 18.64 13.38 16.49
N LYS A 59 19.42 12.74 15.64
CA LYS A 59 19.51 13.06 14.20
C LYS A 59 18.72 12.10 13.28
N VAL A 60 18.20 11.01 13.80
CA VAL A 60 17.41 10.05 13.03
C VAL A 60 15.99 10.03 13.56
N LYS A 61 15.01 10.11 12.67
CA LYS A 61 13.59 10.05 13.01
C LYS A 61 12.92 8.91 12.25
N ALA A 62 12.34 7.96 12.98
CA ALA A 62 11.47 6.94 12.38
C ALA A 62 10.04 7.48 12.28
N ILE A 63 9.46 7.43 11.09
CA ILE A 63 8.17 8.01 10.72
C ILE A 63 7.27 6.90 10.16
N LYS A 64 6.00 6.92 10.56
CA LYS A 64 4.93 6.15 9.92
C LYS A 64 4.25 7.06 8.90
N PRO A 65 4.50 6.87 7.60
CA PRO A 65 3.93 7.74 6.56
C PRO A 65 2.44 7.53 6.36
N MET A 66 1.94 6.36 6.76
CA MET A 66 0.51 6.03 6.80
C MET A 66 0.02 6.07 8.24
N LYS A 67 -1.09 6.75 8.49
CA LYS A 67 -1.71 6.83 9.82
C LYS A 67 -3.23 6.86 9.70
N ASP A 68 -3.91 6.02 10.47
CA ASP A 68 -5.37 6.00 10.55
C ASP A 68 -6.05 5.91 9.16
N GLY A 69 -5.49 5.07 8.27
CA GLY A 69 -5.99 4.87 6.92
C GLY A 69 -5.82 6.05 5.96
N VAL A 70 -4.99 7.03 6.31
CA VAL A 70 -4.66 8.16 5.43
C VAL A 70 -3.15 8.31 5.26
N ILE A 71 -2.76 8.97 4.18
CA ILE A 71 -1.37 9.34 3.95
C ILE A 71 -1.06 10.57 4.80
N ALA A 72 -0.28 10.38 5.87
CA ALA A 72 0.12 11.45 6.76
C ALA A 72 1.32 12.24 6.21
N ASP A 73 2.17 11.59 5.43
CA ASP A 73 3.35 12.19 4.79
C ASP A 73 3.53 11.61 3.39
N PHE A 74 3.32 12.46 2.40
CA PHE A 74 3.32 12.07 0.98
C PHE A 74 4.72 11.73 0.48
N GLU A 75 5.68 12.60 0.77
CA GLU A 75 7.08 12.47 0.33
C GLU A 75 7.68 11.17 0.88
N ILE A 76 7.41 10.89 2.16
CA ILE A 76 7.90 9.68 2.82
C ILE A 76 7.19 8.42 2.29
N THR A 77 5.89 8.51 1.96
CA THR A 77 5.14 7.39 1.33
C THR A 77 5.71 7.07 -0.06
N GLU A 78 6.00 8.08 -0.88
CA GLU A 78 6.62 7.91 -2.19
C GLU A 78 7.99 7.22 -2.07
N ILE A 79 8.82 7.67 -1.15
CA ILE A 79 10.14 7.08 -0.87
C ILE A 79 10.01 5.61 -0.45
N MET A 80 9.08 5.32 0.45
CA MET A 80 8.82 3.96 0.92
C MET A 80 8.38 3.04 -0.23
N LEU A 81 7.45 3.50 -1.05
CA LEU A 81 6.93 2.76 -2.18
C LEU A 81 8.03 2.49 -3.22
N ASP A 82 8.81 3.52 -3.59
CA ASP A 82 9.96 3.39 -4.51
C ASP A 82 10.97 2.36 -3.98
N TYR A 83 11.32 2.45 -2.69
CA TYR A 83 12.24 1.51 -2.06
C TYR A 83 11.76 0.06 -2.16
N PHE A 84 10.51 -0.22 -1.81
CA PHE A 84 9.99 -1.58 -1.85
C PHE A 84 9.84 -2.11 -3.28
N ILE A 85 9.40 -1.29 -4.22
CA ILE A 85 9.31 -1.69 -5.63
C ILE A 85 10.70 -1.99 -6.19
N ARG A 86 11.71 -1.18 -5.91
CA ARG A 86 13.09 -1.44 -6.32
C ARG A 86 13.66 -2.70 -5.67
N LYS A 87 13.36 -2.94 -4.39
CA LYS A 87 13.80 -4.14 -3.67
C LYS A 87 13.31 -5.43 -4.34
N ILE A 88 12.09 -5.45 -4.86
CA ILE A 88 11.56 -6.61 -5.61
C ILE A 88 12.04 -6.64 -7.06
N HIS A 89 12.27 -5.48 -7.70
CA HIS A 89 12.81 -5.40 -9.06
C HIS A 89 14.26 -5.85 -9.15
N ALA A 90 15.09 -5.64 -8.14
CA ALA A 90 16.48 -6.10 -8.10
C ALA A 90 16.63 -7.62 -8.29
N ARG A 91 15.54 -8.37 -8.05
CA ARG A 91 15.48 -9.82 -8.32
C ARG A 91 15.08 -10.16 -9.76
N ASN A 92 14.64 -9.19 -10.58
CA ASN A 92 14.08 -9.45 -11.92
C ASN A 92 14.32 -8.29 -12.89
N PHE A 93 15.50 -8.19 -13.42
CA PHE A 93 16.07 -7.03 -14.14
C PHE A 93 15.41 -6.62 -15.47
N PHE A 94 14.45 -7.35 -16.04
CA PHE A 94 14.03 -7.13 -17.44
C PHE A 94 12.53 -6.98 -17.72
N SER A 95 11.66 -6.92 -16.73
CA SER A 95 10.24 -6.78 -17.00
C SER A 95 9.71 -5.43 -16.47
N ARG A 96 9.03 -4.69 -17.34
CA ARG A 96 8.20 -3.56 -16.91
C ARG A 96 6.88 -4.11 -16.35
N PRO A 97 6.67 -4.15 -15.04
CA PRO A 97 5.49 -4.78 -14.44
C PRO A 97 4.24 -3.93 -14.67
N ARG A 98 3.08 -4.60 -14.59
CA ARG A 98 1.80 -3.94 -14.31
C ARG A 98 1.61 -3.98 -12.80
N ILE A 99 1.29 -2.84 -12.20
CA ILE A 99 1.14 -2.72 -10.74
C ILE A 99 -0.30 -2.34 -10.43
N LEU A 100 -0.94 -3.08 -9.54
CA LEU A 100 -2.18 -2.72 -8.88
C LEU A 100 -1.85 -2.31 -7.45
N ILE A 101 -2.24 -1.11 -7.04
CA ILE A 101 -2.05 -0.62 -5.66
C ILE A 101 -3.43 -0.50 -5.02
N CYS A 102 -3.61 -1.18 -3.89
CA CYS A 102 -4.75 -0.99 -3.01
C CYS A 102 -4.50 0.27 -2.18
N CYS A 103 -5.50 1.11 -2.10
CA CYS A 103 -5.43 2.35 -1.33
C CYS A 103 -6.71 2.52 -0.50
N PRO A 104 -6.63 3.23 0.63
CA PRO A 104 -7.80 3.53 1.44
C PRO A 104 -8.89 4.25 0.62
N SER A 105 -10.16 3.99 0.95
CA SER A 105 -11.30 4.55 0.21
C SER A 105 -11.43 6.07 0.30
N ASN A 106 -10.86 6.67 1.34
CA ASN A 106 -11.02 8.09 1.67
C ASN A 106 -9.85 8.99 1.23
N ILE A 107 -8.93 8.49 0.39
CA ILE A 107 -7.85 9.33 -0.16
C ILE A 107 -8.36 10.23 -1.27
N THR A 108 -7.79 11.43 -1.35
CA THR A 108 -8.11 12.45 -2.36
C THR A 108 -7.60 12.06 -3.75
N GLN A 109 -8.16 12.69 -4.80
CA GLN A 109 -7.67 12.47 -6.17
C GLN A 109 -6.20 12.91 -6.35
N VAL A 110 -5.76 13.94 -5.63
CA VAL A 110 -4.37 14.39 -5.64
C VAL A 110 -3.45 13.31 -5.09
N GLU A 111 -3.86 12.69 -3.99
CA GLU A 111 -3.16 11.58 -3.38
C GLU A 111 -3.12 10.34 -4.28
N LYS A 112 -4.24 10.00 -4.92
CA LYS A 112 -4.28 8.92 -5.92
C LYS A 112 -3.28 9.16 -7.05
N ASN A 113 -3.24 10.38 -7.58
CA ASN A 113 -2.32 10.72 -8.66
C ASN A 113 -0.86 10.61 -8.24
N ALA A 114 -0.51 11.08 -7.04
CA ALA A 114 0.86 11.03 -6.56
C ALA A 114 1.35 9.60 -6.28
N ILE A 115 0.52 8.72 -5.69
CA ILE A 115 0.85 7.28 -5.54
C ILE A 115 1.10 6.65 -6.92
N LYS A 116 0.23 6.97 -7.88
CA LYS A 116 0.36 6.46 -9.24
C LYS A 116 1.66 6.91 -9.89
N GLU A 117 1.98 8.20 -9.83
CA GLU A 117 3.22 8.77 -10.36
C GLU A 117 4.45 8.17 -9.68
N ALA A 118 4.43 8.00 -8.36
CA ALA A 118 5.52 7.37 -7.61
C ALA A 118 5.81 5.96 -8.14
N ALA A 119 4.76 5.15 -8.33
CA ALA A 119 4.90 3.81 -8.87
C ALA A 119 5.34 3.81 -10.36
N GLU A 120 4.87 4.74 -11.17
CA GLU A 120 5.28 4.86 -12.59
C GLU A 120 6.76 5.24 -12.72
N ARG A 121 7.29 6.08 -11.83
CA ARG A 121 8.73 6.46 -11.79
C ARG A 121 9.64 5.27 -11.52
N THR A 122 9.15 4.20 -10.89
CA THR A 122 9.93 2.96 -10.70
C THR A 122 10.10 2.12 -11.97
N GLY A 123 9.52 2.54 -13.09
CA GLY A 123 9.59 1.86 -14.39
C GLY A 123 8.43 0.89 -14.64
N ALA A 124 7.34 1.01 -13.91
CA ALA A 124 6.12 0.24 -14.19
C ALA A 124 5.58 0.55 -15.59
N LYS A 125 5.07 -0.49 -16.29
CA LYS A 125 4.43 -0.35 -17.60
C LYS A 125 3.06 0.31 -17.48
N LYS A 126 2.33 -0.01 -16.42
CA LYS A 126 1.00 0.50 -16.13
C LYS A 126 0.70 0.37 -14.64
N VAL A 127 0.12 1.40 -14.06
CA VAL A 127 -0.30 1.43 -12.66
C VAL A 127 -1.81 1.60 -12.60
N PHE A 128 -2.44 0.77 -11.77
CA PHE A 128 -3.85 0.83 -11.45
C PHE A 128 -3.99 1.10 -9.95
N LEU A 129 -4.99 1.86 -9.58
CA LEU A 129 -5.39 2.05 -8.19
C LEU A 129 -6.78 1.47 -8.00
N GLU A 130 -6.98 0.73 -6.93
CA GLU A 130 -8.29 0.21 -6.52
C GLU A 130 -8.50 0.43 -5.03
N GLU A 131 -9.75 0.51 -4.63
CA GLU A 131 -10.11 0.68 -3.23
C GLU A 131 -9.99 -0.64 -2.47
N GLU A 132 -9.43 -0.56 -1.28
CA GLU A 132 -9.08 -1.71 -0.43
C GLU A 132 -10.24 -2.69 -0.21
N PRO A 133 -11.49 -2.27 0.14
CA PRO A 133 -12.60 -3.20 0.34
C PRO A 133 -12.99 -3.99 -0.92
N LYS A 134 -12.83 -3.40 -2.10
CA LYS A 134 -13.12 -4.08 -3.37
C LYS A 134 -12.11 -5.20 -3.63
N VAL A 135 -10.84 -4.93 -3.38
CA VAL A 135 -9.77 -5.93 -3.55
C VAL A 135 -9.88 -7.03 -2.48
N ALA A 136 -10.22 -6.66 -1.24
CA ALA A 136 -10.46 -7.61 -0.15
C ALA A 136 -11.62 -8.57 -0.49
N ALA A 137 -12.73 -8.06 -1.04
CA ALA A 137 -13.85 -8.89 -1.49
C ALA A 137 -13.43 -9.91 -2.55
N ILE A 138 -12.68 -9.45 -3.57
CA ILE A 138 -12.17 -10.32 -4.64
C ILE A 138 -11.22 -11.37 -4.06
N GLY A 139 -10.32 -10.95 -3.16
CA GLY A 139 -9.38 -11.86 -2.48
C GLY A 139 -10.08 -12.91 -1.62
N ALA A 140 -11.22 -12.58 -1.02
CA ALA A 140 -12.09 -13.51 -0.28
C ALA A 140 -12.91 -14.44 -1.19
N GLY A 141 -12.78 -14.32 -2.53
CA GLY A 141 -13.51 -15.14 -3.49
C GLY A 141 -14.97 -14.73 -3.71
N MET A 142 -15.35 -13.52 -3.31
CA MET A 142 -16.70 -13.01 -3.55
C MET A 142 -16.91 -12.65 -5.03
N ASP A 143 -18.01 -13.09 -5.60
CA ASP A 143 -18.43 -12.67 -6.94
C ASP A 143 -19.19 -11.34 -6.87
N ILE A 144 -18.41 -10.25 -6.87
CA ILE A 144 -18.97 -8.89 -6.81
C ILE A 144 -19.58 -8.40 -8.14
N SER A 145 -19.44 -9.17 -9.22
CA SER A 145 -19.96 -8.80 -10.54
C SER A 145 -21.48 -8.91 -10.65
N LYS A 146 -22.10 -9.72 -9.78
CA LYS A 146 -23.53 -9.93 -9.74
C LYS A 146 -24.29 -8.77 -9.09
N PRO A 147 -25.61 -8.63 -9.40
CA PRO A 147 -26.48 -7.62 -8.78
C PRO A 147 -26.91 -8.02 -7.35
N SER A 148 -26.07 -8.72 -6.63
CA SER A 148 -26.27 -9.09 -5.22
C SER A 148 -25.42 -8.20 -4.33
N GLY A 149 -25.99 -7.69 -3.22
CA GLY A 149 -25.22 -6.94 -2.24
C GLY A 149 -24.27 -7.87 -1.48
N ASN A 150 -22.96 -7.63 -1.62
CA ASN A 150 -21.93 -8.29 -0.83
C ASN A 150 -21.37 -7.27 0.17
N MET A 151 -21.34 -7.63 1.46
CA MET A 151 -20.74 -6.77 2.49
C MET A 151 -19.36 -7.30 2.85
N VAL A 152 -18.40 -6.38 2.89
CA VAL A 152 -17.04 -6.63 3.40
C VAL A 152 -16.82 -5.73 4.60
N ILE A 153 -16.23 -6.29 5.63
CA ILE A 153 -15.71 -5.56 6.80
C ILE A 153 -14.22 -5.88 6.85
N ASP A 154 -13.41 -4.89 6.54
CA ASP A 154 -11.95 -4.99 6.57
C ASP A 154 -11.42 -4.30 7.81
N ILE A 155 -10.79 -5.05 8.70
CA ILE A 155 -10.23 -4.57 9.97
C ILE A 155 -8.72 -4.54 9.84
N GLY A 156 -8.19 -3.36 9.49
CA GLY A 156 -6.76 -3.14 9.33
C GLY A 156 -6.03 -2.82 10.63
N GLY A 157 -4.86 -2.20 10.51
CA GLY A 157 -4.08 -1.72 11.65
C GLY A 157 -4.60 -0.39 12.23
N GLY A 158 -5.09 0.51 11.37
CA GLY A 158 -5.50 1.87 11.76
C GLY A 158 -6.97 2.19 11.47
N THR A 159 -7.60 1.47 10.55
CA THR A 159 -9.00 1.67 10.14
C THR A 159 -9.76 0.36 10.09
N THR A 160 -11.07 0.47 10.27
CA THR A 160 -12.04 -0.55 9.90
C THR A 160 -12.90 0.01 8.78
N ASP A 161 -12.81 -0.60 7.60
CA ASP A 161 -13.51 -0.21 6.40
C ASP A 161 -14.67 -1.19 6.15
N ILE A 162 -15.87 -0.64 5.96
CA ILE A 162 -17.09 -1.39 5.69
C ILE A 162 -17.57 -0.97 4.31
N ALA A 163 -17.80 -1.93 3.43
CA ALA A 163 -18.32 -1.64 2.10
C ALA A 163 -19.39 -2.63 1.67
N ILE A 164 -20.38 -2.12 0.95
CA ILE A 164 -21.38 -2.91 0.23
C ILE A 164 -21.02 -2.83 -1.26
N LEU A 165 -20.83 -4.00 -1.86
CA LEU A 165 -20.39 -4.15 -3.24
C LEU A 165 -21.49 -4.83 -4.06
N SER A 166 -21.71 -4.32 -5.26
CA SER A 166 -22.64 -4.89 -6.25
C SER A 166 -22.24 -4.44 -7.66
N LEU A 167 -22.43 -5.27 -8.66
CA LEU A 167 -22.14 -4.97 -10.07
C LEU A 167 -20.70 -4.46 -10.31
N GLY A 168 -19.75 -4.99 -9.56
CA GLY A 168 -18.32 -4.65 -9.69
C GLY A 168 -17.92 -3.32 -9.05
N GLY A 169 -18.83 -2.61 -8.38
CA GLY A 169 -18.60 -1.33 -7.73
C GLY A 169 -18.95 -1.30 -6.25
N ILE A 170 -18.46 -0.28 -5.55
CA ILE A 170 -18.87 0.03 -4.18
C ILE A 170 -20.16 0.84 -4.26
N VAL A 171 -21.23 0.31 -3.65
CA VAL A 171 -22.55 0.95 -3.58
C VAL A 171 -22.63 1.92 -2.39
N ASN A 172 -22.04 1.49 -1.26
CA ASN A 172 -21.95 2.29 -0.05
C ASN A 172 -20.74 1.87 0.75
N SER A 173 -20.10 2.82 1.43
CA SER A 173 -18.95 2.54 2.29
C SER A 173 -18.95 3.44 3.51
N ALA A 174 -18.35 2.94 4.58
CA ALA A 174 -18.05 3.69 5.80
C ALA A 174 -16.67 3.27 6.31
N SER A 175 -15.92 4.23 6.85
CA SER A 175 -14.62 3.98 7.45
C SER A 175 -14.58 4.57 8.85
N ILE A 176 -14.08 3.82 9.80
CA ILE A 176 -13.88 4.27 11.18
C ILE A 176 -12.41 4.09 11.55
N ARG A 177 -11.88 5.06 12.33
CA ARG A 177 -10.47 5.07 12.78
C ARG A 177 -10.29 4.31 14.10
N ILE A 178 -10.85 3.13 14.18
CA ILE A 178 -10.72 2.18 15.28
C ILE A 178 -10.40 0.83 14.65
N ALA A 179 -9.28 0.23 15.02
CA ALA A 179 -8.81 -1.02 14.46
C ALA A 179 -7.79 -1.71 15.36
N GLY A 180 -7.02 -2.65 14.82
CA GLY A 180 -6.13 -3.54 15.58
C GLY A 180 -5.01 -2.87 16.39
N ASN A 181 -4.68 -1.61 16.13
CA ASN A 181 -3.68 -0.84 16.88
C ASN A 181 -4.31 0.10 17.96
N ALA A 182 -5.61 0.04 18.18
CA ALA A 182 -6.34 0.89 19.14
C ALA A 182 -6.31 0.29 20.56
#